data_dfbda57fdcc3fc2a1664867c4db88abd
#
_entry.id   dfbda57fdcc3fc2a1664867c4db88abd
#
_cell.length_a   1.000
_cell.length_b   1.000
_cell.length_c   1.000
_cell.angle_alpha   90.00
_cell.angle_beta   90.00
_cell.angle_gamma   90.00
#
_symmetry.space_group_name_H-M   'P 1'
#
loop_
_entity.id
_entity.type
_entity.pdbx_description
1 polymer ?
#
loop_
_entity_poly.entity_id
_entity_poly.type
_entity_poly.pdbx_seq_one_letter_code
_entity_poly.pdbx_strand_id
1 'polypeptide(L)'
;MAKRLLITGAEGQLGKAIQFQFAEKYELLATARKPSSAAKKKRNVISLDIANRSTVNSILGEFKPHIIINCAAYTNVDGCEIQKDKAHDVNVNGLRNLIQFSEKDACIVQISSDYVFNGKDGPYAETDHTFPVNYYGKTKLEAENLLRGAQRKHLIFRGNVLFSEDLFCKSNFFAWVYTSLLKNKPIAVVDDQVSNPTLISEFVKAIFQAMVMKCEGVFHVGSEDFLSRYEFALNIAKNFKMDTSLISPVSTAQLAKNIPNYVAERPKHSGLKTTKIEKNANLTVQSTEYNLKRLKRLL
;
A
#
# COMPACT_ATOMS: atom_id res chain seq x y z
N MET A 1 -17.96 13.25 21.42
CA MET A 1 -17.75 13.61 19.99
C MET A 1 -17.02 12.48 19.29
N ALA A 2 -17.36 12.19 18.04
CA ALA A 2 -16.63 11.22 17.21
C ALA A 2 -15.20 11.72 16.99
N LYS A 3 -14.22 10.78 16.91
CA LYS A 3 -12.84 11.15 16.58
C LYS A 3 -12.74 11.56 15.12
N ARG A 4 -12.06 12.68 14.85
CA ARG A 4 -11.79 13.19 13.49
C ARG A 4 -10.64 12.42 12.86
N LEU A 5 -10.87 11.88 11.67
CA LEU A 5 -9.91 11.10 10.89
C LEU A 5 -9.72 11.71 9.52
N LEU A 6 -8.48 12.06 9.17
CA LEU A 6 -8.11 12.51 7.84
C LEU A 6 -7.48 11.36 7.06
N ILE A 7 -7.91 11.17 5.81
CA ILE A 7 -7.31 10.22 4.86
C ILE A 7 -6.70 11.00 3.70
N THR A 8 -5.41 10.79 3.44
CA THR A 8 -4.79 11.29 2.21
C THR A 8 -4.75 10.19 1.16
N GLY A 9 -4.71 10.54 -0.12
CA GLY A 9 -4.73 9.54 -1.20
C GLY A 9 -6.03 8.74 -1.28
N ALA A 10 -7.15 9.35 -0.93
CA ALA A 10 -8.46 8.73 -0.78
C ALA A 10 -9.05 8.10 -2.06
N GLU A 11 -8.54 8.42 -3.24
CA GLU A 11 -8.95 7.78 -4.51
C GLU A 11 -8.10 6.56 -4.90
N GLY A 12 -7.01 6.29 -4.19
CA GLY A 12 -6.24 5.05 -4.34
C GLY A 12 -7.01 3.84 -3.81
N GLN A 13 -6.58 2.62 -4.18
CA GLN A 13 -7.22 1.38 -3.75
C GLN A 13 -7.42 1.33 -2.23
N LEU A 14 -6.33 1.54 -1.48
CA LEU A 14 -6.35 1.49 -0.02
C LEU A 14 -7.19 2.64 0.57
N GLY A 15 -7.05 3.86 0.05
CA GLY A 15 -7.82 5.02 0.51
C GLY A 15 -9.33 4.85 0.34
N LYS A 16 -9.78 4.25 -0.77
CA LYS A 16 -11.20 3.90 -0.98
C LYS A 16 -11.71 2.88 0.03
N ALA A 17 -10.94 1.82 0.28
CA ALA A 17 -11.31 0.77 1.21
C ALA A 17 -11.36 1.27 2.67
N ILE A 18 -10.43 2.15 3.06
CA ILE A 18 -10.44 2.79 4.38
C ILE A 18 -11.68 3.68 4.53
N GLN A 19 -12.02 4.51 3.54
CA GLN A 19 -13.24 5.32 3.59
C GLN A 19 -14.47 4.46 3.85
N PHE A 20 -14.61 3.35 3.13
CA PHE A 20 -15.75 2.45 3.29
C PHE A 20 -15.84 1.85 4.70
N GLN A 21 -14.73 1.37 5.24
CA GLN A 21 -14.73 0.68 6.54
C GLN A 21 -14.81 1.63 7.74
N PHE A 22 -14.37 2.88 7.60
CA PHE A 22 -14.24 3.84 8.70
C PHE A 22 -15.33 4.91 8.73
N ALA A 23 -16.13 5.07 7.67
CA ALA A 23 -17.11 6.15 7.51
C ALA A 23 -18.12 6.26 8.67
N GLU A 24 -18.58 5.13 9.20
CA GLU A 24 -19.57 5.12 10.30
C GLU A 24 -18.95 5.30 11.70
N LYS A 25 -17.63 5.21 11.80
CA LYS A 25 -16.92 5.16 13.10
C LYS A 25 -16.20 6.46 13.44
N TYR A 26 -15.95 7.29 12.43
CA TYR A 26 -15.18 8.53 12.55
C TYR A 26 -15.86 9.67 11.82
N GLU A 27 -15.65 10.87 12.31
CA GLU A 27 -15.85 12.08 11.50
C GLU A 27 -14.71 12.14 10.49
N LEU A 28 -15.03 11.79 9.23
CA LEU A 28 -14.03 11.47 8.22
C LEU A 28 -13.86 12.60 7.21
N LEU A 29 -12.61 13.05 7.01
CA LEU A 29 -12.21 13.94 5.92
C LEU A 29 -11.33 13.17 4.93
N ALA A 30 -11.85 12.92 3.73
CA ALA A 30 -11.15 12.24 2.66
C ALA A 30 -10.50 13.24 1.70
N THR A 31 -9.22 13.06 1.37
CA THR A 31 -8.49 13.99 0.51
C THR A 31 -7.70 13.29 -0.58
N ALA A 32 -7.60 13.94 -1.75
CA ALA A 32 -6.80 13.47 -2.88
C ALA A 32 -6.18 14.67 -3.62
N ARG A 33 -5.03 14.48 -4.27
CA ARG A 33 -4.35 15.57 -4.97
C ARG A 33 -5.21 16.22 -6.07
N LYS A 34 -5.89 15.40 -6.87
CA LYS A 34 -6.81 15.84 -7.94
C LYS A 34 -8.06 14.95 -7.90
N PRO A 35 -9.00 15.22 -7.00
CA PRO A 35 -10.18 14.36 -6.87
C PRO A 35 -11.04 14.43 -8.12
N SER A 36 -11.52 13.26 -8.56
CA SER A 36 -12.43 13.14 -9.70
C SER A 36 -13.77 13.80 -9.39
N SER A 37 -14.53 14.20 -10.41
CA SER A 37 -15.87 14.79 -10.24
C SER A 37 -16.81 13.84 -9.48
N ALA A 38 -16.71 12.53 -9.71
CA ALA A 38 -17.49 11.53 -8.99
C ALA A 38 -17.07 11.43 -7.51
N ALA A 39 -15.80 11.52 -7.19
CA ALA A 39 -15.31 11.49 -5.81
C ALA A 39 -15.76 12.73 -5.02
N LYS A 40 -15.71 13.90 -5.65
CA LYS A 40 -16.22 15.15 -5.07
C LYS A 40 -17.73 15.07 -4.74
N LYS A 41 -18.55 14.60 -5.70
CA LYS A 41 -20.01 14.56 -5.53
C LYS A 41 -20.49 13.45 -4.60
N LYS A 42 -19.95 12.22 -4.77
CA LYS A 42 -20.47 11.04 -4.05
C LYS A 42 -19.82 10.79 -2.70
N ARG A 43 -18.57 11.23 -2.49
CA ARG A 43 -17.77 10.90 -1.30
C ARG A 43 -17.19 12.10 -0.56
N ASN A 44 -17.55 13.30 -0.98
CA ASN A 44 -17.04 14.55 -0.41
C ASN A 44 -15.48 14.59 -0.29
N VAL A 45 -14.79 14.08 -1.31
CA VAL A 45 -13.32 14.11 -1.35
C VAL A 45 -12.85 15.50 -1.74
N ILE A 46 -12.09 16.15 -0.88
CA ILE A 46 -11.53 17.47 -1.15
C ILE A 46 -10.11 17.40 -1.74
N SER A 47 -9.69 18.51 -2.37
CA SER A 47 -8.35 18.59 -2.96
C SER A 47 -7.29 18.85 -1.88
N LEU A 48 -6.26 17.97 -1.81
CA LEU A 48 -5.08 18.16 -0.99
C LEU A 48 -3.86 17.53 -1.68
N ASP A 49 -2.90 18.35 -2.08
CA ASP A 49 -1.54 17.90 -2.38
C ASP A 49 -0.72 17.98 -1.10
N ILE A 50 -0.30 16.82 -0.57
CA ILE A 50 0.47 16.79 0.69
C ILE A 50 1.86 17.42 0.55
N ALA A 51 2.40 17.55 -0.67
CA ALA A 51 3.63 18.29 -0.94
C ALA A 51 3.45 19.81 -0.84
N ASN A 52 2.21 20.30 -0.94
CA ASN A 52 1.92 21.73 -0.82
C ASN A 52 1.73 22.13 0.64
N ARG A 53 2.77 22.74 1.21
CA ARG A 53 2.84 23.14 2.62
C ARG A 53 1.69 24.05 3.07
N SER A 54 1.29 25.03 2.28
CA SER A 54 0.25 25.98 2.66
C SER A 54 -1.13 25.34 2.71
N THR A 55 -1.46 24.48 1.75
CA THR A 55 -2.73 23.74 1.72
C THR A 55 -2.81 22.73 2.87
N VAL A 56 -1.71 22.03 3.19
CA VAL A 56 -1.66 21.12 4.34
C VAL A 56 -1.90 21.88 5.64
N ASN A 57 -1.22 23.02 5.84
CA ASN A 57 -1.41 23.85 7.02
C ASN A 57 -2.86 24.32 7.18
N SER A 58 -3.48 24.82 6.12
CA SER A 58 -4.87 25.29 6.15
C SER A 58 -5.86 24.17 6.53
N ILE A 59 -5.79 23.03 5.83
CA ILE A 59 -6.71 21.92 6.05
C ILE A 59 -6.54 21.29 7.43
N LEU A 60 -5.31 21.08 7.89
CA LEU A 60 -5.06 20.51 9.21
C LEU A 60 -5.43 21.49 10.33
N GLY A 61 -5.18 22.78 10.14
CA GLY A 61 -5.57 23.82 11.10
C GLY A 61 -7.09 23.96 11.26
N GLU A 62 -7.86 23.79 10.19
CA GLU A 62 -9.32 23.82 10.19
C GLU A 62 -9.92 22.54 10.75
N PHE A 63 -9.53 21.38 10.19
CA PHE A 63 -10.13 20.09 10.54
C PHE A 63 -9.64 19.53 11.87
N LYS A 64 -8.38 19.81 12.26
CA LYS A 64 -7.71 19.33 13.49
C LYS A 64 -7.93 17.83 13.71
N PRO A 65 -7.42 16.96 12.82
CA PRO A 65 -7.63 15.53 12.91
C PRO A 65 -6.95 14.94 14.15
N HIS A 66 -7.62 14.00 14.83
CA HIS A 66 -7.02 13.18 15.88
C HIS A 66 -6.20 12.02 15.31
N ILE A 67 -6.50 11.62 14.06
CA ILE A 67 -5.84 10.54 13.37
C ILE A 67 -5.65 10.95 11.91
N ILE A 68 -4.47 10.70 11.37
CA ILE A 68 -4.16 10.90 9.95
C ILE A 68 -3.73 9.56 9.37
N ILE A 69 -4.43 9.03 8.35
CA ILE A 69 -3.99 7.85 7.59
C ILE A 69 -3.42 8.35 6.27
N ASN A 70 -2.10 8.29 6.14
CA ASN A 70 -1.40 8.74 4.95
C ASN A 70 -1.25 7.62 3.92
N CYS A 71 -2.20 7.56 2.96
CA CYS A 71 -2.15 6.68 1.80
C CYS A 71 -1.60 7.38 0.55
N ALA A 72 -1.37 8.70 0.60
CA ALA A 72 -0.80 9.44 -0.52
C ALA A 72 0.67 9.08 -0.71
N ALA A 73 1.04 8.66 -1.92
CA ALA A 73 2.42 8.36 -2.29
C ALA A 73 2.60 8.41 -3.81
N TYR A 74 3.82 8.67 -4.26
CA TYR A 74 4.26 8.41 -5.62
C TYR A 74 4.79 6.98 -5.68
N THR A 75 3.97 6.05 -6.20
CA THR A 75 4.20 4.60 -6.12
C THR A 75 4.76 3.97 -7.40
N ASN A 76 4.93 4.75 -8.47
CA ASN A 76 5.57 4.25 -9.69
C ASN A 76 7.07 4.08 -9.42
N VAL A 77 7.51 2.83 -9.25
CA VAL A 77 8.87 2.50 -8.82
C VAL A 77 9.92 2.97 -9.83
N ASP A 78 9.69 2.72 -11.13
CA ASP A 78 10.57 3.22 -12.18
C ASP A 78 10.50 4.75 -12.31
N GLY A 79 9.29 5.29 -12.20
CA GLY A 79 9.08 6.73 -12.16
C GLY A 79 9.82 7.41 -11.01
N CYS A 80 10.02 6.74 -9.87
CA CYS A 80 10.81 7.27 -8.76
C CYS A 80 12.31 7.39 -9.10
N GLU A 81 12.85 6.46 -9.91
CA GLU A 81 14.24 6.59 -10.39
C GLU A 81 14.42 7.75 -11.35
N ILE A 82 13.41 8.00 -12.19
CA ILE A 82 13.46 9.04 -13.24
C ILE A 82 13.12 10.43 -12.67
N GLN A 83 12.20 10.53 -11.73
CA GLN A 83 11.67 11.77 -11.14
C GLN A 83 11.93 11.81 -9.63
N LYS A 84 13.19 11.76 -9.23
CA LYS A 84 13.62 11.65 -7.82
C LYS A 84 13.06 12.77 -6.95
N ASP A 85 13.15 14.02 -7.41
CA ASP A 85 12.66 15.17 -6.66
C ASP A 85 11.16 15.06 -6.37
N LYS A 86 10.37 14.71 -7.38
CA LYS A 86 8.93 14.50 -7.21
C LYS A 86 8.61 13.34 -6.27
N ALA A 87 9.37 12.24 -6.35
CA ALA A 87 9.21 11.11 -5.45
C ALA A 87 9.52 11.52 -4.00
N HIS A 88 10.59 12.27 -3.79
CA HIS A 88 10.97 12.78 -2.48
C HIS A 88 9.94 13.79 -1.95
N ASP A 89 9.50 14.74 -2.79
CA ASP A 89 8.51 15.74 -2.40
C ASP A 89 7.19 15.10 -1.93
N VAL A 90 6.69 14.10 -2.66
CA VAL A 90 5.44 13.45 -2.27
C VAL A 90 5.64 12.50 -1.09
N ASN A 91 6.65 11.62 -1.16
CA ASN A 91 6.77 10.52 -0.19
C ASN A 91 7.40 10.95 1.14
N VAL A 92 8.28 11.95 1.13
CA VAL A 92 9.02 12.43 2.33
C VAL A 92 8.54 13.80 2.78
N ASN A 93 8.63 14.83 1.91
CA ASN A 93 8.22 16.18 2.29
C ASN A 93 6.72 16.28 2.55
N GLY A 94 5.89 15.51 1.82
CA GLY A 94 4.46 15.40 2.09
C GLY A 94 4.18 14.88 3.52
N LEU A 95 4.87 13.83 3.95
CA LEU A 95 4.74 13.35 5.34
C LEU A 95 5.29 14.36 6.34
N ARG A 96 6.41 15.03 6.02
CA ARG A 96 6.96 16.11 6.87
C ARG A 96 5.94 17.22 7.11
N ASN A 97 5.20 17.62 6.08
CA ASN A 97 4.13 18.61 6.22
C ASN A 97 3.00 18.11 7.13
N LEU A 98 2.57 16.84 6.97
CA LEU A 98 1.55 16.25 7.84
C LEU A 98 2.01 16.21 9.31
N ILE A 99 3.26 15.85 9.57
CA ILE A 99 3.85 15.86 10.91
C ILE A 99 3.89 17.27 11.48
N GLN A 100 4.33 18.24 10.70
CA GLN A 100 4.57 19.61 11.15
C GLN A 100 3.28 20.36 11.50
N PHE A 101 2.23 20.18 10.71
CA PHE A 101 1.01 20.97 10.83
C PHE A 101 -0.13 20.26 11.57
N SER A 102 0.02 19.00 11.94
CA SER A 102 -0.97 18.32 12.80
C SER A 102 -0.68 18.54 14.28
N GLU A 103 -1.72 18.49 15.10
CA GLU A 103 -1.59 18.55 16.55
C GLU A 103 -0.62 17.46 17.06
N LYS A 104 0.14 17.74 18.13
CA LYS A 104 1.17 16.81 18.66
C LYS A 104 0.61 15.45 19.11
N ASP A 105 -0.60 15.45 19.63
CA ASP A 105 -1.30 14.25 20.12
C ASP A 105 -2.01 13.47 19.00
N ALA A 106 -2.10 14.03 17.78
CA ALA A 106 -2.65 13.32 16.64
C ALA A 106 -1.78 12.12 16.28
N CYS A 107 -2.42 10.96 16.09
CA CYS A 107 -1.76 9.74 15.65
C CYS A 107 -1.58 9.75 14.12
N ILE A 108 -0.37 9.49 13.62
CA ILE A 108 -0.12 9.34 12.20
C ILE A 108 0.05 7.86 11.84
N VAL A 109 -0.78 7.37 10.93
CA VAL A 109 -0.70 6.05 10.32
C VAL A 109 -0.07 6.20 8.94
N GLN A 110 1.16 5.72 8.78
CA GLN A 110 1.92 5.79 7.54
C GLN A 110 1.90 4.45 6.81
N ILE A 111 1.52 4.48 5.54
CA ILE A 111 1.63 3.29 4.68
C ILE A 111 3.04 3.25 4.09
N SER A 112 3.74 2.15 4.35
CA SER A 112 5.08 1.85 3.84
C SER A 112 5.06 0.61 2.93
N SER A 113 6.21 0.01 2.65
CA SER A 113 6.37 -1.08 1.70
C SER A 113 7.47 -2.04 2.13
N ASP A 114 7.40 -3.27 1.64
CA ASP A 114 8.47 -4.26 1.64
C ASP A 114 9.74 -3.79 0.89
N TYR A 115 9.64 -2.80 0.01
CA TYR A 115 10.75 -2.21 -0.74
C TYR A 115 11.77 -1.45 0.14
N VAL A 116 11.53 -1.36 1.44
CA VAL A 116 12.56 -0.93 2.40
C VAL A 116 13.65 -1.98 2.61
N PHE A 117 13.45 -3.21 2.16
CA PHE A 117 14.40 -4.32 2.23
C PHE A 117 15.10 -4.57 0.89
N ASN A 118 16.27 -5.25 0.94
CA ASN A 118 17.03 -5.58 -0.25
C ASN A 118 16.52 -6.81 -1.02
N GLY A 119 15.67 -7.61 -0.41
CA GLY A 119 15.11 -8.81 -1.02
C GLY A 119 16.09 -9.98 -1.17
N LYS A 120 17.17 -10.05 -0.38
CA LYS A 120 18.13 -11.17 -0.40
C LYS A 120 17.72 -12.28 0.57
N ASP A 121 17.29 -11.90 1.77
CA ASP A 121 17.15 -12.79 2.93
C ASP A 121 15.73 -12.89 3.47
N GLY A 122 14.70 -12.49 2.67
CA GLY A 122 13.30 -12.61 3.08
C GLY A 122 12.86 -14.05 3.37
N PRO A 123 11.79 -14.22 4.16
CA PRO A 123 10.88 -13.20 4.67
C PRO A 123 11.42 -12.42 5.88
N TYR A 124 11.19 -11.11 5.89
CA TYR A 124 11.71 -10.17 6.88
C TYR A 124 10.77 -9.96 8.07
N ALA A 125 11.34 -9.81 9.26
CA ALA A 125 10.67 -9.29 10.45
C ALA A 125 10.80 -7.76 10.54
N GLU A 126 10.01 -7.12 11.40
CA GLU A 126 10.05 -5.66 11.59
C GLU A 126 11.39 -5.16 12.18
N THR A 127 12.12 -6.05 12.84
CA THR A 127 13.44 -5.80 13.45
C THR A 127 14.61 -5.98 12.51
N ASP A 128 14.39 -6.57 11.32
CA ASP A 128 15.47 -6.84 10.38
C ASP A 128 15.97 -5.54 9.73
N HIS A 129 17.25 -5.55 9.36
CA HIS A 129 17.90 -4.39 8.76
C HIS A 129 17.26 -4.01 7.43
N THR A 130 16.88 -2.74 7.31
CA THR A 130 16.36 -2.17 6.07
C THR A 130 17.49 -1.72 5.17
N PHE A 131 17.44 -2.13 3.89
CA PHE A 131 18.43 -1.75 2.88
C PHE A 131 17.75 -1.66 1.49
N PRO A 132 17.09 -0.55 1.17
CA PRO A 132 16.34 -0.41 -0.08
C PRO A 132 17.26 -0.38 -1.31
N VAL A 133 16.91 -1.15 -2.35
CA VAL A 133 17.68 -1.27 -3.60
C VAL A 133 17.27 -0.25 -4.66
N ASN A 134 16.17 0.47 -4.47
CA ASN A 134 15.67 1.46 -5.42
C ASN A 134 15.23 2.75 -4.72
N TYR A 135 15.04 3.81 -5.51
CA TYR A 135 14.71 5.13 -4.97
C TYR A 135 13.34 5.19 -4.30
N TYR A 136 12.34 4.45 -4.82
CA TYR A 136 11.04 4.32 -4.14
C TYR A 136 11.23 3.80 -2.72
N GLY A 137 11.92 2.68 -2.55
CA GLY A 137 12.21 2.10 -1.24
C GLY A 137 12.98 3.07 -0.33
N LYS A 138 13.96 3.82 -0.87
CA LYS A 138 14.71 4.85 -0.12
C LYS A 138 13.77 5.94 0.41
N THR A 139 12.84 6.46 -0.41
CA THR A 139 11.87 7.48 0.05
C THR A 139 10.91 6.93 1.09
N LYS A 140 10.50 5.64 0.99
CA LYS A 140 9.63 5.01 2.00
C LYS A 140 10.37 4.84 3.33
N LEU A 141 11.61 4.39 3.31
CA LEU A 141 12.43 4.25 4.51
C LEU A 141 12.72 5.60 5.16
N GLU A 142 13.04 6.62 4.38
CA GLU A 142 13.26 7.98 4.88
C GLU A 142 11.99 8.53 5.56
N ALA A 143 10.82 8.30 4.96
CA ALA A 143 9.54 8.65 5.56
C ALA A 143 9.29 7.92 6.90
N GLU A 144 9.63 6.62 7.00
CA GLU A 144 9.57 5.89 8.27
C GLU A 144 10.49 6.49 9.32
N ASN A 145 11.74 6.80 8.96
CA ASN A 145 12.73 7.40 9.87
C ASN A 145 12.28 8.78 10.35
N LEU A 146 11.75 9.60 9.45
CA LEU A 146 11.20 10.91 9.77
C LEU A 146 10.06 10.79 10.81
N LEU A 147 9.14 9.85 10.63
CA LEU A 147 8.01 9.68 11.53
C LEU A 147 8.43 9.11 12.90
N ARG A 148 9.36 8.15 12.90
CA ARG A 148 9.94 7.60 14.15
C ARG A 148 10.68 8.68 14.96
N GLY A 149 11.41 9.58 14.28
CA GLY A 149 12.11 10.70 14.93
C GLY A 149 11.19 11.82 15.44
N ALA A 150 9.92 11.85 15.03
CA ALA A 150 9.00 12.95 15.36
C ALA A 150 8.43 12.91 16.80
N GLN A 151 8.80 11.92 17.62
CA GLN A 151 8.40 11.75 19.02
C GLN A 151 6.89 11.91 19.25
N ARG A 152 6.09 11.23 18.43
CA ARG A 152 4.63 11.25 18.47
C ARG A 152 4.05 9.86 18.25
N LYS A 153 2.77 9.69 18.64
CA LYS A 153 2.04 8.44 18.37
C LYS A 153 2.00 8.16 16.88
N HIS A 154 2.45 6.96 16.49
CA HIS A 154 2.44 6.58 15.11
C HIS A 154 2.29 5.07 14.91
N LEU A 155 1.77 4.73 13.74
CA LEU A 155 1.74 3.38 13.22
C LEU A 155 2.34 3.41 11.80
N ILE A 156 3.22 2.47 11.50
CA ILE A 156 3.80 2.29 10.17
C ILE A 156 3.44 0.89 9.70
N PHE A 157 2.73 0.79 8.58
CA PHE A 157 2.38 -0.49 7.99
C PHE A 157 3.17 -0.73 6.72
N ARG A 158 4.01 -1.77 6.74
CA ARG A 158 4.67 -2.28 5.56
C ARG A 158 3.81 -3.38 4.95
N GLY A 159 3.51 -3.25 3.68
CA GLY A 159 2.78 -4.25 2.90
C GLY A 159 3.39 -4.44 1.53
N ASN A 160 2.97 -5.48 0.84
CA ASN A 160 3.39 -5.76 -0.52
C ASN A 160 2.22 -6.21 -1.38
N VAL A 161 2.33 -6.06 -2.68
CA VAL A 161 1.38 -6.58 -3.69
C VAL A 161 -0.08 -6.45 -3.27
N LEU A 162 -0.49 -5.23 -2.90
CA LEU A 162 -1.89 -5.00 -2.52
C LEU A 162 -2.81 -5.28 -3.71
N PHE A 163 -3.84 -6.10 -3.49
CA PHE A 163 -4.82 -6.45 -4.50
C PHE A 163 -6.26 -6.34 -3.98
N SER A 164 -7.20 -6.11 -4.89
CA SER A 164 -8.62 -5.92 -4.57
C SER A 164 -9.51 -6.27 -5.76
N GLU A 165 -10.83 -6.21 -5.53
CA GLU A 165 -11.88 -6.32 -6.56
C GLU A 165 -11.93 -5.12 -7.53
N ASP A 166 -11.24 -4.02 -7.27
CA ASP A 166 -11.23 -2.84 -8.15
C ASP A 166 -10.48 -3.14 -9.47
N LEU A 167 -11.21 -3.65 -10.45
CA LEU A 167 -10.69 -4.00 -11.77
C LEU A 167 -10.24 -2.78 -12.60
N PHE A 168 -10.64 -1.58 -12.22
CA PHE A 168 -10.27 -0.34 -12.92
C PHE A 168 -8.97 0.27 -12.38
N CYS A 169 -8.44 -0.25 -11.30
CA CYS A 169 -7.20 0.24 -10.73
C CYS A 169 -5.99 -0.29 -11.48
N LYS A 170 -5.25 0.58 -12.16
CA LYS A 170 -4.07 0.23 -12.98
C LYS A 170 -2.92 -0.40 -12.20
N SER A 171 -2.79 -0.13 -10.91
CA SER A 171 -1.73 -0.69 -10.06
C SER A 171 -2.13 -2.00 -9.37
N ASN A 172 -3.31 -2.55 -9.67
CA ASN A 172 -3.81 -3.79 -9.11
C ASN A 172 -3.35 -4.98 -9.95
N PHE A 173 -2.38 -5.74 -9.43
CA PHE A 173 -1.84 -6.93 -10.12
C PHE A 173 -2.94 -7.96 -10.41
N PHE A 174 -3.83 -8.22 -9.45
CA PHE A 174 -4.98 -9.11 -9.65
C PHE A 174 -5.84 -8.65 -10.84
N ALA A 175 -6.21 -7.37 -10.89
CA ALA A 175 -7.03 -6.83 -11.97
C ALA A 175 -6.35 -6.97 -13.35
N TRP A 176 -5.03 -6.75 -13.41
CA TRP A 176 -4.27 -6.94 -14.63
C TRP A 176 -4.29 -8.39 -15.12
N VAL A 177 -4.00 -9.37 -14.25
CA VAL A 177 -4.03 -10.79 -14.59
C VAL A 177 -5.45 -11.19 -14.98
N TYR A 178 -6.43 -10.94 -14.14
CA TYR A 178 -7.83 -11.31 -14.34
C TYR A 178 -8.39 -10.77 -15.66
N THR A 179 -8.23 -9.47 -15.92
CA THR A 179 -8.75 -8.85 -17.15
C THR A 179 -8.01 -9.26 -18.41
N SER A 180 -6.71 -9.60 -18.31
CA SER A 180 -5.96 -10.15 -19.43
C SER A 180 -6.46 -11.53 -19.82
N LEU A 181 -6.63 -12.43 -18.84
CA LEU A 181 -7.12 -13.80 -19.08
C LEU A 181 -8.57 -13.83 -19.56
N LEU A 182 -9.44 -12.95 -19.04
CA LEU A 182 -10.81 -12.79 -19.57
C LEU A 182 -10.85 -12.46 -21.08
N LYS A 183 -9.82 -11.78 -21.56
CA LYS A 183 -9.67 -11.42 -22.99
C LYS A 183 -8.86 -12.44 -23.78
N ASN A 184 -8.58 -13.62 -23.21
CA ASN A 184 -7.69 -14.63 -23.80
C ASN A 184 -6.32 -14.05 -24.22
N LYS A 185 -5.82 -13.05 -23.50
CA LYS A 185 -4.54 -12.41 -23.80
C LYS A 185 -3.42 -13.11 -23.05
N PRO A 186 -2.41 -13.69 -23.76
CA PRO A 186 -1.22 -14.22 -23.10
C PRO A 186 -0.45 -13.16 -22.31
N ILE A 187 0.06 -13.56 -21.15
CA ILE A 187 0.86 -12.70 -20.26
C ILE A 187 2.15 -13.39 -19.84
N ALA A 188 3.24 -12.63 -19.79
CA ALA A 188 4.51 -13.06 -19.20
C ALA A 188 4.62 -12.47 -17.78
N VAL A 189 4.85 -13.32 -16.79
CA VAL A 189 4.85 -12.93 -15.37
C VAL A 189 6.15 -13.35 -14.70
N VAL A 190 6.78 -12.46 -13.94
CA VAL A 190 8.06 -12.73 -13.28
C VAL A 190 7.92 -13.84 -12.24
N ASP A 191 8.87 -14.78 -12.27
CA ASP A 191 8.93 -15.95 -11.38
C ASP A 191 9.98 -15.82 -10.27
N ASP A 192 10.86 -14.81 -10.36
CA ASP A 192 11.96 -14.56 -9.43
C ASP A 192 11.71 -13.38 -8.45
N GLN A 193 10.46 -12.93 -8.31
CA GLN A 193 10.04 -11.94 -7.30
C GLN A 193 9.01 -12.56 -6.36
N VAL A 194 9.46 -12.93 -5.17
CA VAL A 194 8.67 -13.63 -4.14
C VAL A 194 8.25 -12.65 -3.03
N SER A 195 6.97 -12.65 -2.69
CA SER A 195 6.39 -11.84 -1.62
C SER A 195 5.11 -12.50 -1.11
N ASN A 196 4.39 -11.88 -0.17
CA ASN A 196 3.10 -12.37 0.28
C ASN A 196 1.96 -11.41 -0.14
N PRO A 197 1.30 -11.67 -1.29
CA PRO A 197 0.25 -10.79 -1.81
C PRO A 197 -0.84 -10.51 -0.78
N THR A 198 -1.23 -9.24 -0.65
CA THR A 198 -2.09 -8.79 0.45
C THR A 198 -3.44 -8.29 -0.07
N LEU A 199 -4.53 -8.93 0.35
CA LEU A 199 -5.88 -8.43 0.05
C LEU A 199 -6.12 -7.12 0.81
N ILE A 200 -6.57 -6.09 0.12
CA ILE A 200 -6.75 -4.73 0.69
C ILE A 200 -7.70 -4.74 1.89
N SER A 201 -8.77 -5.49 1.87
CA SER A 201 -9.68 -5.58 3.02
C SER A 201 -9.02 -6.16 4.27
N GLU A 202 -8.07 -7.12 4.13
CA GLU A 202 -7.27 -7.62 5.24
C GLU A 202 -6.26 -6.57 5.74
N PHE A 203 -5.66 -5.81 4.83
CA PHE A 203 -4.76 -4.71 5.20
C PHE A 203 -5.51 -3.62 5.98
N VAL A 204 -6.70 -3.23 5.54
CA VAL A 204 -7.55 -2.24 6.25
C VAL A 204 -8.01 -2.76 7.60
N LYS A 205 -8.37 -4.07 7.69
CA LYS A 205 -8.69 -4.72 8.95
C LYS A 205 -7.51 -4.67 9.93
N ALA A 206 -6.27 -4.92 9.45
CA ALA A 206 -5.07 -4.83 10.27
C ALA A 206 -4.83 -3.41 10.81
N ILE A 207 -4.98 -2.38 9.98
CA ILE A 207 -4.91 -0.98 10.41
C ILE A 207 -5.95 -0.71 11.50
N PHE A 208 -7.20 -1.10 11.26
CA PHE A 208 -8.30 -0.86 12.19
C PHE A 208 -8.05 -1.53 13.55
N GLN A 209 -7.71 -2.81 13.56
CA GLN A 209 -7.45 -3.56 14.79
C GLN A 209 -6.26 -3.00 15.57
N ALA A 210 -5.15 -2.67 14.88
CA ALA A 210 -4.00 -2.05 15.55
C ALA A 210 -4.36 -0.70 16.19
N MET A 211 -5.22 0.10 15.55
CA MET A 211 -5.72 1.35 16.14
C MET A 211 -6.63 1.11 17.36
N VAL A 212 -7.51 0.10 17.31
CA VAL A 212 -8.39 -0.28 18.43
C VAL A 212 -7.58 -0.78 19.61
N MET A 213 -6.57 -1.61 19.35
CA MET A 213 -5.66 -2.17 20.36
C MET A 213 -4.60 -1.15 20.84
N LYS A 214 -4.62 0.08 20.31
CA LYS A 214 -3.67 1.16 20.64
C LYS A 214 -2.21 0.74 20.42
N CYS A 215 -1.97 -0.05 19.38
CA CYS A 215 -0.61 -0.43 18.99
C CYS A 215 0.20 0.79 18.53
N GLU A 216 1.53 0.70 18.64
CA GLU A 216 2.46 1.74 18.18
C GLU A 216 3.68 1.13 17.47
N GLY A 217 4.28 1.88 16.54
CA GLY A 217 5.48 1.50 15.81
C GLY A 217 5.23 0.82 14.48
N VAL A 218 6.15 -0.05 14.05
CA VAL A 218 6.15 -0.69 12.73
C VAL A 218 5.48 -2.06 12.78
N PHE A 219 4.64 -2.34 11.77
CA PHE A 219 3.96 -3.63 11.58
C PHE A 219 4.03 -4.07 10.14
N HIS A 220 4.21 -5.37 9.93
CA HIS A 220 4.13 -6.03 8.65
C HIS A 220 2.72 -6.61 8.43
N VAL A 221 2.19 -6.44 7.21
CA VAL A 221 0.90 -7.01 6.80
C VAL A 221 1.06 -7.69 5.45
N GLY A 222 0.71 -8.97 5.39
CA GLY A 222 0.80 -9.82 4.20
C GLY A 222 -0.15 -11.01 4.33
N SER A 223 -0.26 -11.84 3.30
CA SER A 223 -0.87 -13.17 3.44
C SER A 223 0.09 -14.11 4.17
N GLU A 224 -0.42 -15.27 4.58
CA GLU A 224 0.35 -16.30 5.27
C GLU A 224 1.47 -16.88 4.38
N ASP A 225 1.15 -17.11 3.12
CA ASP A 225 1.98 -17.77 2.12
C ASP A 225 2.85 -16.78 1.32
N PHE A 226 4.05 -17.27 0.96
CA PHE A 226 4.99 -16.52 0.11
C PHE A 226 4.96 -17.10 -1.30
N LEU A 227 4.65 -16.24 -2.27
CA LEU A 227 4.46 -16.62 -3.67
C LEU A 227 5.28 -15.72 -4.59
N SER A 228 5.83 -16.31 -5.66
CA SER A 228 6.27 -15.50 -6.79
C SER A 228 5.09 -14.81 -7.47
N ARG A 229 5.35 -13.78 -8.25
CA ARG A 229 4.29 -13.15 -9.06
C ARG A 229 3.64 -14.16 -10.00
N TYR A 230 4.44 -15.06 -10.57
CA TYR A 230 3.97 -16.14 -11.46
C TYR A 230 3.03 -17.09 -10.72
N GLU A 231 3.42 -17.62 -9.56
CA GLU A 231 2.58 -18.48 -8.75
C GLU A 231 1.29 -17.79 -8.31
N PHE A 232 1.35 -16.50 -7.96
CA PHE A 232 0.16 -15.72 -7.65
C PHE A 232 -0.77 -15.59 -8.86
N ALA A 233 -0.24 -15.34 -10.07
CA ALA A 233 -1.02 -15.31 -11.30
C ALA A 233 -1.68 -16.66 -11.60
N LEU A 234 -0.98 -17.79 -11.41
CA LEU A 234 -1.54 -19.13 -11.54
C LEU A 234 -2.68 -19.38 -10.52
N ASN A 235 -2.49 -18.94 -9.26
CA ASN A 235 -3.52 -19.06 -8.24
C ASN A 235 -4.78 -18.26 -8.59
N ILE A 236 -4.62 -17.06 -9.16
CA ILE A 236 -5.75 -16.28 -9.70
C ILE A 236 -6.46 -17.10 -10.79
N ALA A 237 -5.75 -17.55 -11.81
CA ALA A 237 -6.34 -18.31 -12.92
C ALA A 237 -7.10 -19.55 -12.44
N LYS A 238 -6.51 -20.36 -11.55
CA LYS A 238 -7.14 -21.56 -10.99
C LYS A 238 -8.41 -21.23 -10.20
N ASN A 239 -8.37 -20.23 -9.30
CA ASN A 239 -9.54 -19.87 -8.49
C ASN A 239 -10.71 -19.35 -9.35
N PHE A 240 -10.42 -18.66 -10.45
CA PHE A 240 -11.42 -18.09 -11.34
C PHE A 240 -11.73 -18.99 -12.56
N LYS A 241 -11.19 -20.21 -12.61
CA LYS A 241 -11.38 -21.20 -13.68
C LYS A 241 -11.00 -20.66 -15.07
N MET A 242 -9.88 -19.97 -15.15
CA MET A 242 -9.31 -19.40 -16.37
C MET A 242 -8.18 -20.29 -16.91
N ASP A 243 -7.85 -20.12 -18.17
CA ASP A 243 -6.80 -20.88 -18.85
C ASP A 243 -5.41 -20.48 -18.33
N THR A 244 -4.75 -21.41 -17.65
CA THR A 244 -3.40 -21.22 -17.13
C THR A 244 -2.32 -21.29 -18.17
N SER A 245 -2.60 -21.85 -19.37
CA SER A 245 -1.63 -21.93 -20.49
C SER A 245 -1.30 -20.55 -21.07
N LEU A 246 -2.15 -19.55 -20.81
CA LEU A 246 -1.91 -18.16 -21.19
C LEU A 246 -0.89 -17.43 -20.29
N ILE A 247 -0.40 -18.08 -19.23
CA ILE A 247 0.55 -17.47 -18.28
C ILE A 247 1.91 -18.15 -18.44
N SER A 248 2.91 -17.40 -18.89
CA SER A 248 4.29 -17.90 -19.01
C SER A 248 5.21 -17.26 -17.97
N PRO A 249 6.12 -18.05 -17.36
CA PRO A 249 7.12 -17.50 -16.46
C PRO A 249 8.18 -16.72 -17.24
N VAL A 250 8.73 -15.68 -16.63
CA VAL A 250 9.83 -14.89 -17.16
C VAL A 250 10.69 -14.37 -16.00
N SER A 251 12.02 -14.33 -16.16
CA SER A 251 12.85 -13.69 -15.14
C SER A 251 12.73 -12.16 -15.20
N THR A 252 12.97 -11.49 -14.06
CA THR A 252 13.04 -10.01 -14.01
C THR A 252 14.00 -9.45 -15.05
N ALA A 253 15.15 -10.09 -15.25
CA ALA A 253 16.15 -9.66 -16.22
C ALA A 253 15.65 -9.76 -17.69
N GLN A 254 14.87 -10.79 -18.03
CA GLN A 254 14.25 -10.94 -19.34
C GLN A 254 13.13 -9.91 -19.54
N LEU A 255 12.28 -9.73 -18.52
CA LEU A 255 11.19 -8.75 -18.58
C LEU A 255 11.72 -7.31 -18.76
N ALA A 256 12.78 -6.96 -18.05
CA ALA A 256 13.42 -5.64 -18.12
C ALA A 256 13.90 -5.26 -19.53
N LYS A 257 14.34 -6.24 -20.32
CA LYS A 257 14.77 -6.01 -21.72
C LYS A 257 13.62 -5.61 -22.64
N ASN A 258 12.39 -5.98 -22.28
CA ASN A 258 11.20 -5.83 -23.14
C ASN A 258 10.29 -4.67 -22.72
N ILE A 259 10.52 -4.08 -21.55
CA ILE A 259 9.71 -2.96 -21.04
C ILE A 259 10.51 -1.66 -21.08
N PRO A 260 10.10 -0.68 -21.87
CA PRO A 260 10.74 0.64 -21.85
C PRO A 260 10.70 1.26 -20.43
N ASN A 261 11.82 1.86 -20.03
CA ASN A 261 11.95 2.50 -18.71
C ASN A 261 11.78 1.59 -17.48
N TYR A 262 12.02 0.29 -17.61
CA TYR A 262 12.17 -0.62 -16.48
C TYR A 262 13.60 -0.45 -15.91
N VAL A 263 13.78 0.59 -15.10
CA VAL A 263 15.13 1.04 -14.64
C VAL A 263 15.40 0.76 -13.17
N ALA A 264 14.37 0.59 -12.36
CA ALA A 264 14.54 0.35 -10.93
C ALA A 264 14.77 -1.13 -10.64
N GLU A 265 15.73 -1.43 -9.77
CA GLU A 265 15.91 -2.77 -9.22
C GLU A 265 14.71 -3.17 -8.35
N ARG A 266 14.30 -4.44 -8.41
CA ARG A 266 13.23 -5.00 -7.56
C ARG A 266 13.82 -5.99 -6.56
N PRO A 267 13.41 -5.93 -5.28
CA PRO A 267 13.79 -6.96 -4.32
C PRO A 267 13.19 -8.31 -4.75
N LYS A 268 14.01 -9.38 -4.76
CA LYS A 268 13.59 -10.71 -5.24
C LYS A 268 12.79 -11.48 -4.20
N HIS A 269 13.22 -11.47 -2.94
CA HIS A 269 12.59 -12.18 -1.83
C HIS A 269 12.21 -11.16 -0.74
N SER A 270 11.10 -10.45 -0.93
CA SER A 270 10.67 -9.37 -0.04
C SER A 270 9.47 -9.73 0.84
N GLY A 271 9.21 -11.02 1.05
CA GLY A 271 8.16 -11.48 1.95
C GLY A 271 8.29 -10.86 3.35
N LEU A 272 7.15 -10.64 4.00
CA LEU A 272 7.03 -9.98 5.30
C LEU A 272 6.47 -10.96 6.35
N LYS A 273 7.18 -11.18 7.46
CA LYS A 273 6.66 -11.94 8.61
C LYS A 273 5.56 -11.14 9.31
N THR A 274 4.42 -11.77 9.57
CA THR A 274 3.23 -11.11 10.11
C THR A 274 3.00 -11.39 11.59
N THR A 275 3.85 -12.18 12.22
CA THR A 275 3.71 -12.64 13.61
C THR A 275 3.47 -11.50 14.61
N LYS A 276 4.09 -10.33 14.40
CA LYS A 276 3.93 -9.18 15.30
C LYS A 276 2.52 -8.60 15.23
N ILE A 277 1.98 -8.40 14.04
CA ILE A 277 0.62 -7.84 13.89
C ILE A 277 -0.44 -8.84 14.37
N GLU A 278 -0.25 -10.13 14.12
CA GLU A 278 -1.15 -11.18 14.60
C GLU A 278 -1.26 -11.15 16.13
N LYS A 279 -0.11 -11.12 16.80
CA LYS A 279 -0.05 -11.10 18.27
C LYS A 279 -0.60 -9.79 18.85
N ASN A 280 -0.17 -8.63 18.34
CA ASN A 280 -0.46 -7.34 18.95
C ASN A 280 -1.84 -6.79 18.61
N ALA A 281 -2.36 -7.11 17.43
CA ALA A 281 -3.67 -6.66 16.97
C ALA A 281 -4.75 -7.77 17.06
N ASN A 282 -4.42 -8.93 17.65
CA ASN A 282 -5.31 -10.08 17.75
C ASN A 282 -5.94 -10.43 16.40
N LEU A 283 -5.08 -10.65 15.40
CA LEU A 283 -5.47 -10.97 14.04
C LEU A 283 -5.04 -12.38 13.67
N THR A 284 -5.81 -13.03 12.80
CA THR A 284 -5.39 -14.22 12.08
C THR A 284 -5.16 -13.82 10.63
N VAL A 285 -3.94 -14.00 10.17
CA VAL A 285 -3.57 -13.78 8.77
C VAL A 285 -4.10 -14.96 7.94
N GLN A 286 -4.62 -14.67 6.77
CA GLN A 286 -5.22 -15.67 5.88
C GLN A 286 -4.30 -15.98 4.69
N SER A 287 -4.42 -17.19 4.13
CA SER A 287 -3.70 -17.55 2.91
C SER A 287 -4.19 -16.76 1.69
N THR A 288 -3.34 -16.67 0.68
CA THR A 288 -3.71 -16.04 -0.61
C THR A 288 -4.89 -16.77 -1.26
N GLU A 289 -4.94 -18.09 -1.17
CA GLU A 289 -6.04 -18.88 -1.69
C GLU A 289 -7.37 -18.55 -1.02
N TYR A 290 -7.40 -18.47 0.32
CA TYR A 290 -8.58 -18.06 1.07
C TYR A 290 -9.04 -16.65 0.63
N ASN A 291 -8.12 -15.73 0.50
CA ASN A 291 -8.39 -14.36 0.08
C ASN A 291 -8.93 -14.29 -1.36
N LEU A 292 -8.44 -15.09 -2.29
CA LEU A 292 -8.96 -15.19 -3.66
C LEU A 292 -10.37 -15.80 -3.70
N LYS A 293 -10.64 -16.84 -2.91
CA LYS A 293 -12.00 -17.40 -2.78
C LYS A 293 -13.00 -16.36 -2.25
N ARG A 294 -12.58 -15.56 -1.29
CA ARG A 294 -13.39 -14.46 -0.75
C ARG A 294 -13.62 -13.37 -1.79
N LEU A 295 -12.58 -12.96 -2.51
CA LEU A 295 -12.66 -11.96 -3.57
C LEU A 295 -13.61 -12.40 -4.68
N LYS A 296 -13.61 -13.69 -5.04
CA LYS A 296 -14.51 -14.26 -6.05
C LYS A 296 -16.00 -14.10 -5.73
N ARG A 297 -16.37 -13.97 -4.46
CA ARG A 297 -17.76 -13.74 -4.05
C ARG A 297 -18.20 -12.28 -4.22
N LEU A 298 -17.25 -11.37 -4.46
CA LEU A 298 -17.49 -9.94 -4.64
C LEU A 298 -17.53 -9.52 -6.12
N LEU A 299 -17.05 -10.39 -7.02
CA LEU A 299 -17.06 -10.22 -8.49
C LEU A 299 -18.15 -11.05 -9.16
#